data_f6d92cefa6af88462a0b8244510575a0
#
_entry.id   f6d92cefa6af88462a0b8244510575a0
#
_cell.length_a   1.000
_cell.length_b   1.000
_cell.length_c   1.000
_cell.angle_alpha   90.00
_cell.angle_beta   90.00
_cell.angle_gamma   90.00
#
_symmetry.space_group_name_H-M   'P 1'
#
loop_
_entity.id
_entity.type
_entity.pdbx_description
1 polymer ?
#
loop_
_entity_poly.entity_id
_entity_poly.type
_entity_poly.pdbx_seq_one_letter_code
_entity_poly.pdbx_strand_id
1 'polypeptide(L)'
;RDEVAKAGITAILGAGFDPGVVNAYARLAEDEYLDEITSIDIVDVNAGTHGKWFATNFDPEINFREFTGVVYSWQNGAWQTNQMFEVPREWDLPVVGKRPTYMTGHDEIHSLSARYSQADVRFWMGFGERYVQVFTVLKNLGLLSEQPVTTAEGQEVVPLKVVKACL
;
A
#
# COMPACT_ATOMS: atom_id res chain seq x y z
N ARG A 1 9.87 9.26 16.55
CA ARG A 1 10.33 10.67 16.59
C ARG A 1 11.12 10.97 17.88
N ASP A 2 10.61 10.58 19.03
CA ASP A 2 11.22 10.90 20.34
C ASP A 2 12.58 10.21 20.54
N GLU A 3 12.77 8.99 20.06
CA GLU A 3 14.05 8.28 20.15
C GLU A 3 15.14 8.93 19.28
N VAL A 4 14.77 9.38 18.08
CA VAL A 4 15.67 10.11 17.16
C VAL A 4 16.11 11.43 17.80
N ALA A 5 15.16 12.16 18.38
CA ALA A 5 15.46 13.41 19.10
C ALA A 5 16.38 13.18 20.31
N LYS A 6 16.13 12.13 21.11
CA LYS A 6 16.98 11.74 22.25
C LYS A 6 18.39 11.33 21.83
N ALA A 7 18.52 10.68 20.67
CA ALA A 7 19.81 10.28 20.12
C ALA A 7 20.60 11.43 19.48
N GLY A 8 20.01 12.62 19.34
CA GLY A 8 20.64 13.78 18.71
C GLY A 8 20.98 13.61 17.22
N ILE A 9 20.25 12.72 16.54
CA ILE A 9 20.46 12.44 15.11
C ILE A 9 19.31 13.02 14.27
N THR A 10 19.57 13.24 12.98
CA THR A 10 18.54 13.61 12.00
C THR A 10 18.08 12.37 11.26
N ALA A 11 16.75 12.16 11.21
CA ALA A 11 16.16 11.11 10.39
C ALA A 11 15.29 11.76 9.30
N ILE A 12 15.51 11.36 8.05
CA ILE A 12 14.67 11.72 6.91
C ILE A 12 13.78 10.52 6.60
N LEU A 13 12.47 10.71 6.74
CA LEU A 13 11.46 9.69 6.46
C LEU A 13 10.87 9.91 5.07
N GLY A 14 10.41 8.83 4.44
CA GLY A 14 9.78 8.92 3.13
C GLY A 14 10.76 9.34 2.02
N ALA A 15 11.99 8.86 2.05
CA ALA A 15 13.02 9.17 1.05
C ALA A 15 13.17 8.02 0.01
N GLY A 16 12.05 7.38 -0.33
CA GLY A 16 11.96 6.33 -1.34
C GLY A 16 11.32 6.83 -2.63
N PHE A 17 10.72 5.92 -3.37
CA PHE A 17 9.91 6.25 -4.54
C PHE A 17 8.50 6.69 -4.10
N ASP A 18 7.81 5.84 -3.38
CA ASP A 18 6.56 6.05 -2.67
C ASP A 18 6.68 5.54 -1.21
N PRO A 19 6.74 6.42 -0.24
CA PRO A 19 6.79 7.88 -0.32
C PRO A 19 8.18 8.44 -0.69
N GLY A 20 8.17 9.63 -1.33
CA GLY A 20 9.39 10.39 -1.65
C GLY A 20 9.33 11.05 -3.01
N VAL A 21 9.66 10.32 -4.09
CA VAL A 21 9.64 10.85 -5.46
C VAL A 21 8.24 11.31 -5.87
N VAL A 22 7.18 10.59 -5.51
CA VAL A 22 5.80 10.99 -5.80
C VAL A 22 5.42 12.32 -5.12
N ASN A 23 5.94 12.57 -3.93
CA ASN A 23 5.76 13.87 -3.26
C ASN A 23 6.44 15.01 -4.02
N ALA A 24 7.65 14.75 -4.56
CA ALA A 24 8.35 15.71 -5.40
C ALA A 24 7.60 15.97 -6.71
N TYR A 25 6.99 14.97 -7.33
CA TYR A 25 6.16 15.15 -8.52
C TYR A 25 4.91 15.99 -8.24
N ALA A 26 4.24 15.79 -7.10
CA ALA A 26 3.11 16.64 -6.73
C ALA A 26 3.54 18.11 -6.59
N ARG A 27 4.71 18.34 -5.99
CA ARG A 27 5.28 19.69 -5.88
C ARG A 27 5.65 20.28 -7.24
N LEU A 28 6.29 19.51 -8.11
CA LEU A 28 6.64 19.94 -9.46
C LEU A 28 5.39 20.29 -10.28
N ALA A 29 4.32 19.50 -10.15
CA ALA A 29 3.06 19.77 -10.82
C ALA A 29 2.44 21.09 -10.35
N GLU A 30 2.47 21.39 -9.06
CA GLU A 30 2.02 22.66 -8.48
C GLU A 30 2.86 23.84 -9.00
N ASP A 31 4.18 23.69 -9.08
CA ASP A 31 5.06 24.80 -9.43
C ASP A 31 5.07 25.13 -10.93
N GLU A 32 4.90 24.13 -11.80
CA GLU A 32 5.19 24.28 -13.23
C GLU A 32 3.99 24.06 -14.16
N TYR A 33 2.94 23.36 -13.70
CA TYR A 33 1.91 22.87 -14.62
C TYR A 33 0.47 23.14 -14.19
N LEU A 34 0.19 23.39 -12.92
CA LEU A 34 -1.17 23.49 -12.40
C LEU A 34 -1.36 24.78 -11.59
N ASP A 35 -2.48 25.45 -11.81
CA ASP A 35 -2.88 26.62 -11.00
C ASP A 35 -3.40 26.18 -9.61
N GLU A 36 -4.03 25.01 -9.55
CA GLU A 36 -4.60 24.43 -8.33
C GLU A 36 -4.57 22.91 -8.39
N ILE A 37 -4.29 22.26 -7.25
CA ILE A 37 -4.41 20.81 -7.08
C ILE A 37 -5.69 20.51 -6.29
N THR A 38 -6.67 19.89 -6.95
CA THR A 38 -7.95 19.48 -6.37
C THR A 38 -7.99 17.99 -6.02
N SER A 39 -7.11 17.18 -6.63
CA SER A 39 -6.95 15.76 -6.30
C SER A 39 -5.55 15.26 -6.65
N ILE A 40 -5.08 14.29 -5.89
CA ILE A 40 -3.85 13.55 -6.13
C ILE A 40 -4.20 12.06 -6.08
N ASP A 41 -4.13 11.40 -7.21
CA ASP A 41 -4.27 9.95 -7.33
C ASP A 41 -2.88 9.37 -7.69
N ILE A 42 -2.27 8.66 -6.76
CA ILE A 42 -1.02 7.93 -7.00
C ILE A 42 -1.40 6.53 -7.45
N VAL A 43 -0.85 6.12 -8.60
CA VAL A 43 -1.21 4.82 -9.20
C VAL A 43 0.06 4.00 -9.39
N ASP A 44 0.24 2.99 -8.55
CA ASP A 44 1.33 2.02 -8.66
C ASP A 44 0.84 0.77 -9.40
N VAL A 45 1.46 0.44 -10.52
CA VAL A 45 1.17 -0.77 -11.30
C VAL A 45 2.44 -1.54 -11.61
N ASN A 46 2.44 -2.81 -11.25
CA ASN A 46 3.54 -3.71 -11.49
C ASN A 46 3.13 -4.82 -12.47
N ALA A 47 3.93 -5.03 -13.50
CA ALA A 47 3.74 -6.08 -14.50
C ALA A 47 4.79 -7.20 -14.39
N GLY A 48 5.58 -7.25 -13.34
CA GLY A 48 6.60 -8.27 -13.11
C GLY A 48 6.01 -9.67 -12.93
N THR A 49 6.70 -10.68 -13.42
CA THR A 49 6.25 -12.08 -13.34
C THR A 49 7.04 -12.91 -12.32
N HIS A 50 8.16 -12.47 -11.81
CA HIS A 50 9.05 -13.17 -10.88
C HIS A 50 9.37 -14.65 -11.24
N GLY A 51 8.89 -15.15 -12.38
CA GLY A 51 9.06 -16.54 -12.80
C GLY A 51 8.36 -17.60 -11.91
N LYS A 52 7.55 -17.19 -10.93
CA LYS A 52 6.79 -18.07 -10.04
C LYS A 52 5.29 -17.94 -10.30
N TRP A 53 4.53 -18.98 -9.98
CA TRP A 53 3.08 -18.97 -10.09
C TRP A 53 2.44 -17.91 -9.16
N PHE A 54 3.01 -17.74 -7.97
CA PHE A 54 2.66 -16.70 -7.02
C PHE A 54 3.94 -16.15 -6.37
N ALA A 55 4.05 -14.85 -6.26
CA ALA A 55 5.15 -14.18 -5.56
C ALA A 55 4.68 -12.79 -5.10
N THR A 56 5.37 -12.26 -4.10
CA THR A 56 5.26 -10.87 -3.68
C THR A 56 6.45 -10.08 -4.24
N ASN A 57 6.30 -8.77 -4.44
CA ASN A 57 7.36 -7.92 -4.99
C ASN A 57 8.51 -7.66 -4.00
N PHE A 58 8.22 -7.74 -2.71
CA PHE A 58 9.15 -7.54 -1.61
C PHE A 58 8.85 -8.56 -0.50
N ASP A 59 9.36 -8.36 0.70
CA ASP A 59 9.18 -9.31 1.81
C ASP A 59 7.69 -9.68 1.98
N PRO A 60 7.35 -10.98 1.91
CA PRO A 60 5.96 -11.42 1.97
C PRO A 60 5.23 -11.01 3.25
N GLU A 61 5.93 -10.97 4.39
CA GLU A 61 5.32 -10.58 5.66
C GLU A 61 4.91 -9.11 5.66
N ILE A 62 5.79 -8.23 5.16
CA ILE A 62 5.49 -6.80 5.03
C ILE A 62 4.35 -6.61 4.03
N ASN A 63 4.44 -7.25 2.86
CA ASN A 63 3.43 -7.18 1.82
C ASN A 63 2.04 -7.59 2.33
N PHE A 64 1.93 -8.75 3.00
CA PHE A 64 0.64 -9.20 3.53
C PHE A 64 0.13 -8.33 4.68
N ARG A 65 1.02 -7.81 5.51
CA ARG A 65 0.66 -6.95 6.63
C ARG A 65 0.08 -5.61 6.15
N GLU A 66 0.64 -5.02 5.11
CA GLU A 66 0.12 -3.80 4.49
C GLU A 66 -1.30 -4.00 3.92
N PHE A 67 -1.60 -5.17 3.36
CA PHE A 67 -2.88 -5.44 2.71
C PHE A 67 -3.92 -6.13 3.59
N THR A 68 -3.61 -6.46 4.85
CA THR A 68 -4.60 -6.96 5.83
C THR A 68 -5.23 -5.86 6.65
N GLY A 69 -4.62 -4.67 6.66
CA GLY A 69 -5.05 -3.52 7.45
C GLY A 69 -6.25 -2.75 6.89
N VAL A 70 -6.58 -1.67 7.57
CA VAL A 70 -7.56 -0.69 7.11
C VAL A 70 -6.91 0.18 6.06
N VAL A 71 -7.57 0.31 4.91
CA VAL A 71 -7.20 1.26 3.87
C VAL A 71 -7.67 2.64 4.27
N TYR A 72 -6.81 3.63 4.18
CA TYR A 72 -7.15 5.01 4.44
C TYR A 72 -6.83 5.91 3.25
N SER A 73 -7.60 6.97 3.12
CA SER A 73 -7.42 8.02 2.13
C SER A 73 -7.86 9.37 2.72
N TRP A 74 -7.45 10.46 2.11
CA TRP A 74 -7.91 11.79 2.47
C TRP A 74 -8.87 12.29 1.41
N GLN A 75 -10.13 12.51 1.76
CA GLN A 75 -11.16 12.94 0.80
C GLN A 75 -12.14 13.90 1.46
N ASN A 76 -12.54 14.95 0.74
CA ASN A 76 -13.44 15.98 1.23
C ASN A 76 -12.98 16.61 2.56
N GLY A 77 -11.68 16.81 2.72
CA GLY A 77 -11.09 17.40 3.93
C GLY A 77 -11.14 16.51 5.17
N ALA A 78 -11.31 15.20 5.02
CA ALA A 78 -11.39 14.25 6.12
C ALA A 78 -10.77 12.89 5.77
N TRP A 79 -10.28 12.19 6.80
CA TRP A 79 -9.85 10.80 6.67
C TRP A 79 -11.05 9.89 6.39
N GLN A 80 -10.92 9.10 5.33
CA GLN A 80 -11.85 8.03 4.97
C GLN A 80 -11.17 6.68 5.15
N THR A 81 -11.95 5.65 5.48
CA THR A 81 -11.45 4.29 5.66
C THR A 81 -12.29 3.29 4.87
N ASN A 82 -11.62 2.30 4.28
CA ASN A 82 -12.23 1.20 3.54
C ASN A 82 -11.52 -0.12 3.91
N GLN A 83 -12.10 -1.22 3.48
CA GLN A 83 -11.42 -2.51 3.54
C GLN A 83 -10.58 -2.72 2.27
N MET A 84 -9.51 -3.50 2.40
CA MET A 84 -8.70 -3.88 1.25
C MET A 84 -9.53 -4.61 0.19
N PHE A 85 -9.33 -4.26 -1.08
CA PHE A 85 -10.07 -4.73 -2.26
C PHE A 85 -11.55 -4.30 -2.33
N GLU A 86 -12.01 -3.42 -1.45
CA GLU A 86 -13.40 -2.93 -1.45
C GLU A 86 -13.65 -1.91 -2.56
N VAL A 87 -12.66 -1.07 -2.87
CA VAL A 87 -12.79 0.01 -3.85
C VAL A 87 -11.91 -0.26 -5.07
N PRO A 88 -12.44 -0.93 -6.11
CA PRO A 88 -11.74 -1.13 -7.37
C PRO A 88 -11.83 0.10 -8.27
N ARG A 89 -10.80 0.30 -9.11
CA ARG A 89 -10.81 1.27 -10.22
C ARG A 89 -9.94 0.79 -11.36
N GLU A 90 -10.41 0.92 -12.59
CA GLU A 90 -9.60 0.73 -13.79
C GLU A 90 -9.02 2.07 -14.23
N TRP A 91 -7.72 2.09 -14.53
CA TRP A 91 -7.02 3.22 -15.09
C TRP A 91 -6.55 2.88 -16.50
N ASP A 92 -6.65 3.86 -17.40
CA ASP A 92 -6.02 3.80 -18.72
C ASP A 92 -4.73 4.62 -18.66
N LEU A 93 -3.63 3.92 -18.45
CA LEU A 93 -2.33 4.54 -18.17
C LEU A 93 -1.48 4.62 -19.44
N PRO A 94 -0.72 5.70 -19.63
CA PRO A 94 0.25 5.80 -20.72
C PRO A 94 1.20 4.60 -20.70
N VAL A 95 1.56 4.08 -21.89
CA VAL A 95 2.50 2.98 -22.11
C VAL A 95 1.98 1.60 -21.69
N VAL A 96 1.39 1.48 -20.49
CA VAL A 96 0.96 0.18 -19.94
C VAL A 96 -0.51 -0.14 -20.21
N GLY A 97 -1.30 0.84 -20.67
CA GLY A 97 -2.71 0.68 -21.02
C GLY A 97 -3.59 0.45 -19.79
N LYS A 98 -4.73 -0.19 -20.01
CA LYS A 98 -5.73 -0.44 -18.95
C LYS A 98 -5.22 -1.36 -17.86
N ARG A 99 -5.35 -0.91 -16.62
CA ARG A 99 -4.94 -1.66 -15.43
C ARG A 99 -6.00 -1.59 -14.34
N PRO A 100 -6.48 -2.74 -13.85
CA PRO A 100 -7.31 -2.79 -12.66
C PRO A 100 -6.43 -2.50 -11.45
N THR A 101 -6.93 -1.66 -10.56
CA THR A 101 -6.29 -1.33 -9.29
C THR A 101 -7.30 -1.37 -8.17
N TYR A 102 -6.81 -1.33 -6.94
CA TYR A 102 -7.61 -1.18 -5.74
C TYR A 102 -7.05 -0.04 -4.91
N MET A 103 -7.94 0.69 -4.25
CA MET A 103 -7.50 1.70 -3.29
C MET A 103 -6.78 1.04 -2.13
N THR A 104 -5.60 1.55 -1.79
CA THR A 104 -4.78 1.11 -0.66
C THR A 104 -4.40 2.30 0.21
N GLY A 105 -4.09 2.06 1.48
CA GLY A 105 -3.46 3.06 2.34
C GLY A 105 -1.95 3.08 2.08
N HIS A 106 -1.35 4.27 2.03
CA HIS A 106 0.10 4.41 1.88
C HIS A 106 0.61 5.67 2.59
N ASP A 107 1.87 5.68 3.01
CA ASP A 107 2.42 6.68 3.94
C ASP A 107 2.43 8.10 3.40
N GLU A 108 2.61 8.30 2.09
CA GLU A 108 2.62 9.64 1.49
C GLU A 108 1.27 10.36 1.57
N ILE A 109 0.16 9.63 1.74
CA ILE A 109 -1.16 10.26 1.92
C ILE A 109 -1.12 11.21 3.11
N HIS A 110 -0.40 10.85 4.19
CA HIS A 110 -0.25 11.72 5.37
C HIS A 110 0.47 13.02 5.07
N SER A 111 1.57 12.96 4.34
CA SER A 111 2.37 14.15 4.03
C SER A 111 1.70 15.01 2.96
N LEU A 112 1.09 14.39 1.95
CA LEU A 112 0.39 15.09 0.88
C LEU A 112 -0.90 15.74 1.39
N SER A 113 -1.72 15.05 2.20
CA SER A 113 -2.92 15.65 2.78
C SER A 113 -2.61 16.79 3.75
N ALA A 114 -1.48 16.72 4.47
CA ALA A 114 -1.05 17.82 5.33
C ALA A 114 -0.68 19.08 4.54
N ARG A 115 -0.12 18.92 3.33
CA ARG A 115 0.21 20.05 2.45
C ARG A 115 -0.98 20.50 1.61
N TYR A 116 -1.71 19.56 1.05
CA TYR A 116 -2.85 19.80 0.12
C TYR A 116 -4.17 19.43 0.79
N SER A 117 -4.46 20.05 1.94
CA SER A 117 -5.60 19.67 2.79
C SER A 117 -6.97 19.84 2.13
N GLN A 118 -7.06 20.66 1.09
CA GLN A 118 -8.28 20.86 0.29
C GLN A 118 -8.43 19.87 -0.87
N ALA A 119 -7.35 19.15 -1.22
CA ALA A 119 -7.36 18.16 -2.28
C ALA A 119 -7.69 16.78 -1.75
N ASP A 120 -8.33 15.96 -2.56
CA ASP A 120 -8.43 14.54 -2.30
C ASP A 120 -7.08 13.85 -2.54
N VAL A 121 -6.64 12.98 -1.64
CA VAL A 121 -5.39 12.22 -1.77
C VAL A 121 -5.67 10.73 -1.61
N ARG A 122 -5.37 9.97 -2.66
CA ARG A 122 -5.63 8.53 -2.74
C ARG A 122 -4.44 7.79 -3.33
N PHE A 123 -4.24 6.58 -2.88
CA PHE A 123 -3.25 5.66 -3.44
C PHE A 123 -3.95 4.43 -4.03
N TRP A 124 -3.51 4.00 -5.20
CA TRP A 124 -4.07 2.90 -5.96
C TRP A 124 -2.97 1.92 -6.33
N MET A 125 -3.17 0.66 -6.03
CA MET A 125 -2.20 -0.38 -6.38
C MET A 125 -2.82 -1.41 -7.32
N GLY A 126 -2.07 -1.74 -8.38
CA GLY A 126 -2.44 -2.76 -9.34
C GLY A 126 -2.04 -4.14 -8.85
N PHE A 127 -3.02 -5.03 -8.76
CA PHE A 127 -2.80 -6.43 -8.44
C PHE A 127 -3.26 -7.30 -9.61
N GLY A 128 -2.47 -8.34 -9.92
CA GLY A 128 -2.94 -9.39 -10.81
C GLY A 128 -4.12 -10.14 -10.18
N GLU A 129 -5.09 -10.56 -10.99
CA GLU A 129 -6.27 -11.31 -10.55
C GLU A 129 -5.90 -12.52 -9.66
N ARG A 130 -4.88 -13.26 -10.06
CA ARG A 130 -4.37 -14.40 -9.29
C ARG A 130 -3.88 -14.00 -7.89
N TYR A 131 -3.21 -12.86 -7.78
CA TYR A 131 -2.76 -12.35 -6.48
C TYR A 131 -3.96 -12.10 -5.57
N VAL A 132 -4.97 -11.40 -6.06
CA VAL A 132 -6.20 -11.09 -5.29
C VAL A 132 -6.91 -12.37 -4.84
N GLN A 133 -7.02 -13.37 -5.73
CA GLN A 133 -7.63 -14.65 -5.42
C GLN A 133 -6.87 -15.38 -4.31
N VAL A 134 -5.55 -15.54 -4.44
CA VAL A 134 -4.72 -16.22 -3.44
C VAL A 134 -4.76 -15.48 -2.11
N PHE A 135 -4.59 -14.16 -2.13
CA PHE A 135 -4.66 -13.34 -0.93
C PHE A 135 -6.00 -13.50 -0.20
N THR A 136 -7.11 -13.47 -0.95
CA THR A 136 -8.45 -13.63 -0.39
C THR A 136 -8.64 -14.99 0.29
N VAL A 137 -8.15 -16.07 -0.33
CA VAL A 137 -8.19 -17.41 0.26
C VAL A 137 -7.36 -17.46 1.54
N LEU A 138 -6.13 -17.01 1.52
CA LEU A 138 -5.24 -16.99 2.69
C LEU A 138 -5.84 -16.18 3.84
N LYS A 139 -6.39 -15.00 3.54
CA LYS A 139 -7.06 -14.14 4.51
C LYS A 139 -8.26 -14.83 5.16
N ASN A 140 -9.14 -15.40 4.35
CA ASN A 140 -10.37 -16.05 4.83
C ASN A 140 -10.09 -17.32 5.65
N LEU A 141 -8.97 -18.01 5.39
CA LEU A 141 -8.50 -19.13 6.19
C LEU A 141 -7.78 -18.70 7.48
N GLY A 142 -7.57 -17.40 7.71
CA GLY A 142 -6.80 -16.89 8.85
C GLY A 142 -5.29 -17.10 8.71
N LEU A 143 -4.80 -17.51 7.53
CA LEU A 143 -3.39 -17.79 7.30
C LEU A 143 -2.51 -16.53 7.24
N LEU A 144 -3.09 -15.35 7.15
CA LEU A 144 -2.39 -14.06 7.23
C LEU A 144 -2.38 -13.48 8.65
N SER A 145 -2.83 -14.24 9.65
CA SER A 145 -2.84 -13.83 11.05
C SER A 145 -1.43 -13.87 11.66
N GLU A 146 -1.09 -12.83 12.43
CA GLU A 146 0.09 -12.80 13.29
C GLU A 146 -0.18 -13.38 14.69
N GLN A 147 -1.43 -13.69 15.01
CA GLN A 147 -1.80 -14.30 16.28
C GLN A 147 -1.46 -15.81 16.24
N PRO A 148 -0.74 -16.32 17.25
CA PRO A 148 -0.44 -17.74 17.32
C PRO A 148 -1.71 -18.59 17.38
N VAL A 149 -1.65 -19.75 16.74
CA VAL A 149 -2.67 -20.81 16.83
C VAL A 149 -2.04 -22.12 17.29
N THR A 150 -2.79 -22.94 18.01
CA THR A 150 -2.33 -24.25 18.45
C THR A 150 -2.76 -25.31 17.46
N THR A 151 -1.83 -26.11 16.93
CA THR A 151 -2.13 -27.24 16.05
C THR A 151 -2.77 -28.39 16.83
N ALA A 152 -3.31 -29.38 16.12
CA ALA A 152 -3.89 -30.58 16.73
C ALA A 152 -2.88 -31.35 17.60
N GLU A 153 -1.58 -31.25 17.26
CA GLU A 153 -0.47 -31.90 17.99
C GLU A 153 0.03 -31.04 19.16
N GLY A 154 -0.63 -29.92 19.45
CA GLY A 154 -0.28 -29.02 20.57
C GLY A 154 0.87 -28.04 20.28
N GLN A 155 1.31 -27.90 19.04
CA GLN A 155 2.35 -26.94 18.66
C GLN A 155 1.75 -25.55 18.47
N GLU A 156 2.44 -24.52 18.96
CA GLU A 156 2.10 -23.12 18.70
C GLU A 156 2.79 -22.64 17.43
N VAL A 157 2.01 -22.14 16.49
CA VAL A 157 2.51 -21.60 15.22
C VAL A 157 1.87 -20.24 14.90
N VAL A 158 2.62 -19.35 14.27
CA VAL A 158 2.10 -18.10 13.73
C VAL A 158 1.80 -18.32 12.24
N PRO A 159 0.52 -18.28 11.82
CA PRO A 159 0.13 -18.64 10.45
C PRO A 159 0.88 -17.87 9.37
N LEU A 160 0.99 -16.53 9.51
CA LEU A 160 1.71 -15.68 8.55
C LEU A 160 3.18 -16.10 8.37
N LYS A 161 3.87 -16.53 9.43
CA LYS A 161 5.25 -17.01 9.34
C LYS A 161 5.37 -18.32 8.57
N VAL A 162 4.35 -19.18 8.67
CA VAL A 162 4.29 -20.42 7.88
C VAL A 162 4.12 -20.09 6.40
N VAL A 163 3.18 -19.21 6.06
CA VAL A 163 2.98 -18.76 4.68
C VAL A 163 4.25 -18.15 4.10
N LYS A 164 4.91 -17.25 4.86
CA LYS A 164 6.19 -16.64 4.45
C LYS A 164 7.27 -17.69 4.16
N ALA A 165 7.36 -18.73 4.97
CA ALA A 165 8.35 -19.81 4.79
C ALA A 165 8.07 -20.68 3.54
N CYS A 166 6.85 -20.66 2.98
CA CYS A 166 6.45 -21.40 1.79
C CYS A 166 6.66 -20.61 0.47
N LEU A 167 6.92 -19.31 0.52
CA LEU A 167 7.08 -18.41 -0.63
C LEU A 167 8.55 -18.18 -0.97
#